data_a2d5c1b4e51b98dab3fee8542bb93406
#
_entry.id   a2d5c1b4e51b98dab3fee8542bb93406
#
_cell.length_a   1.000
_cell.length_b   1.000
_cell.length_c   1.000
_cell.angle_alpha   90.00
_cell.angle_beta   90.00
_cell.angle_gamma   90.00
#
_symmetry.space_group_name_H-M   'P 1'
#
loop_
_entity.id
_entity.type
_entity.pdbx_description
1 polymer ?
#
loop_
_entity_poly.entity_id
_entity_poly.type
_entity_poly.pdbx_seq_one_letter_code
_entity_poly.pdbx_strand_id
1 'polypeptide(L)'
;MRNMSSTAAPGAASPAAGAPAAAARPGPAHNRVPVLALAAASLLGGLAGGLARLGAGTASPAGAAAGHGVLMTLGFLGTLIALERAVALRHVWGYLAPVLSGVGGLAIIVGVPAPWPPLLMAAAGAWLCAGYLVMWQRQPSLHLAVEALGALAWWGGAMCWLAGIDLPGLAPWLAAYIVLTIAGERLELARVALLGRRYREVVVLWSALILLGPALSIAWPSAGARVLGVGLLVLSAWLAGYDVARHTVRAHGLTRYMAVCLLTGYVWLAVAALMWTWHGYLTQGPAYDATLHAVFVGFAMSMVLGHAPVILPAVLRVRLPHHPRDYAVLVLLHASLALRIVGGDMGRVEWMRLAGGIIGVVALLAFVVNSACSAYGARRPARSNHPPKKPASPHTPDQLQGDLR
;
A
#
# COMPACT_ATOMS: atom_id res chain seq x y z
N MET A 1 -34.80 -38.26 -62.93
CA MET A 1 -35.34 -37.23 -63.85
C MET A 1 -35.80 -36.01 -63.06
N ARG A 2 -35.40 -34.88 -63.55
CA ARG A 2 -35.77 -33.45 -63.25
C ARG A 2 -35.03 -32.77 -62.10
N ASN A 3 -34.03 -32.00 -62.57
CA ASN A 3 -33.54 -30.74 -62.08
C ASN A 3 -34.64 -29.72 -61.82
N MET A 4 -34.49 -28.97 -60.72
CA MET A 4 -34.95 -27.55 -60.70
C MET A 4 -34.09 -26.75 -59.76
N SER A 5 -33.28 -25.98 -60.33
CA SER A 5 -32.65 -24.69 -60.11
C SER A 5 -32.95 -23.92 -58.84
N SER A 6 -31.82 -23.54 -58.25
CA SER A 6 -31.52 -22.48 -57.32
C SER A 6 -32.12 -21.13 -57.73
N THR A 7 -32.72 -20.45 -56.76
CA THR A 7 -32.79 -18.97 -56.74
C THR A 7 -32.24 -18.44 -55.45
N ALA A 8 -31.11 -17.76 -55.54
CA ALA A 8 -30.47 -17.01 -54.44
C ALA A 8 -31.30 -15.75 -54.17
N ALA A 9 -31.59 -15.48 -52.89
CA ALA A 9 -32.10 -14.18 -52.42
C ALA A 9 -30.95 -13.30 -51.92
N PRO A 10 -31.01 -11.97 -52.08
CA PRO A 10 -29.89 -11.08 -51.80
C PRO A 10 -29.75 -10.75 -50.30
N GLY A 11 -28.49 -10.54 -49.92
CA GLY A 11 -27.99 -10.39 -48.55
C GLY A 11 -28.70 -9.36 -47.69
N ALA A 12 -28.99 -9.78 -46.45
CA ALA A 12 -29.24 -8.90 -45.33
C ALA A 12 -27.88 -8.38 -44.81
N ALA A 13 -27.72 -7.04 -44.88
CA ALA A 13 -26.59 -6.34 -44.31
C ALA A 13 -26.54 -6.54 -42.78
N SER A 14 -25.45 -7.11 -42.31
CA SER A 14 -25.15 -7.20 -40.88
C SER A 14 -25.01 -5.80 -40.30
N PRO A 15 -25.62 -5.48 -39.14
CA PRO A 15 -25.40 -4.18 -38.49
C PRO A 15 -23.95 -4.07 -38.07
N ALA A 16 -23.31 -2.98 -38.47
CA ALA A 16 -21.95 -2.62 -38.10
C ALA A 16 -21.74 -2.73 -36.60
N ALA A 17 -20.77 -3.58 -36.20
CA ALA A 17 -20.29 -3.66 -34.81
C ALA A 17 -19.92 -2.25 -34.36
N GLY A 18 -20.63 -1.76 -33.34
CA GLY A 18 -20.38 -0.47 -32.73
C GLY A 18 -18.90 -0.40 -32.29
N ALA A 19 -18.22 0.64 -32.74
CA ALA A 19 -16.85 0.92 -32.31
C ALA A 19 -16.78 0.93 -30.78
N PRO A 20 -15.76 0.27 -30.15
CA PRO A 20 -15.62 0.31 -28.71
C PRO A 20 -15.48 1.77 -28.28
N ALA A 21 -16.31 2.17 -27.29
CA ALA A 21 -16.27 3.49 -26.71
C ALA A 21 -14.83 3.82 -26.34
N ALA A 22 -14.30 4.91 -26.89
CA ALA A 22 -12.92 5.33 -26.68
C ALA A 22 -12.65 5.43 -25.18
N ALA A 23 -11.81 4.50 -24.66
CA ALA A 23 -11.40 4.52 -23.28
C ALA A 23 -10.77 5.89 -22.98
N ALA A 24 -11.38 6.62 -22.05
CA ALA A 24 -10.91 7.94 -21.65
C ALA A 24 -9.40 7.86 -21.36
N ARG A 25 -8.60 8.66 -22.05
CA ARG A 25 -7.15 8.70 -21.86
C ARG A 25 -6.89 9.07 -20.41
N PRO A 26 -6.09 8.30 -19.66
CA PRO A 26 -5.77 8.64 -18.29
C PRO A 26 -5.08 10.01 -18.27
N GLY A 27 -5.57 10.93 -17.42
CA GLY A 27 -5.06 12.29 -17.29
C GLY A 27 -3.55 12.32 -17.02
N PRO A 28 -2.89 13.44 -17.28
CA PRO A 28 -1.45 13.58 -17.15
C PRO A 28 -0.99 13.33 -15.69
N ALA A 29 0.15 12.66 -15.53
CA ALA A 29 0.67 12.23 -14.20
C ALA A 29 0.96 13.40 -13.25
N HIS A 30 1.22 14.62 -13.75
CA HIS A 30 1.46 15.81 -12.93
C HIS A 30 0.27 16.24 -12.08
N ASN A 31 -0.97 15.88 -12.45
CA ASN A 31 -2.16 16.18 -11.66
C ASN A 31 -2.23 15.37 -10.33
N ARG A 32 -1.34 14.40 -10.13
CA ARG A 32 -1.26 13.57 -8.92
C ARG A 32 -0.26 14.11 -7.89
N VAL A 33 0.64 15.01 -8.32
CA VAL A 33 1.70 15.58 -7.47
C VAL A 33 1.14 16.28 -6.22
N PRO A 34 0.07 17.09 -6.28
CA PRO A 34 -0.48 17.72 -5.08
C PRO A 34 -0.97 16.72 -4.04
N VAL A 35 -1.61 15.62 -4.45
CA VAL A 35 -2.08 14.57 -3.55
C VAL A 35 -0.92 13.85 -2.88
N LEU A 36 0.16 13.58 -3.64
CA LEU A 36 1.38 13.00 -3.08
C LEU A 36 2.10 13.95 -2.12
N ALA A 37 2.04 15.27 -2.36
CA ALA A 37 2.56 16.25 -1.43
C ALA A 37 1.79 16.24 -0.09
N LEU A 38 0.47 16.06 -0.12
CA LEU A 38 -0.35 15.90 1.08
C LEU A 38 0.01 14.61 1.85
N ALA A 39 0.22 13.49 1.14
CA ALA A 39 0.70 12.25 1.75
C ALA A 39 2.10 12.42 2.38
N ALA A 40 3.02 13.09 1.67
CA ALA A 40 4.36 13.38 2.18
C ALA A 40 4.33 14.30 3.41
N ALA A 41 3.46 15.33 3.42
CA ALA A 41 3.26 16.19 4.58
C ALA A 41 2.76 15.39 5.78
N SER A 42 1.80 14.48 5.58
CA SER A 42 1.29 13.57 6.62
C SER A 42 2.37 12.63 7.15
N LEU A 43 3.24 12.09 6.27
CA LEU A 43 4.39 11.28 6.66
C LEU A 43 5.35 12.10 7.54
N LEU A 44 5.79 13.27 7.08
CA LEU A 44 6.75 14.10 7.80
C LEU A 44 6.18 14.61 9.13
N GLY A 45 4.92 15.06 9.14
CA GLY A 45 4.21 15.44 10.35
C GLY A 45 4.06 14.28 11.32
N GLY A 46 3.70 13.09 10.81
CA GLY A 46 3.61 11.87 11.59
C GLY A 46 4.96 11.46 12.21
N LEU A 47 6.06 11.51 11.43
CA LEU A 47 7.40 11.20 11.95
C LEU A 47 7.84 12.21 13.03
N ALA A 48 7.62 13.51 12.80
CA ALA A 48 7.91 14.55 13.80
C ALA A 48 7.09 14.34 15.09
N GLY A 49 5.79 14.03 14.96
CA GLY A 49 4.93 13.68 16.08
C GLY A 49 5.39 12.44 16.84
N GLY A 50 5.86 11.41 16.13
CA GLY A 50 6.44 10.19 16.70
C GLY A 50 7.70 10.47 17.52
N LEU A 51 8.63 11.29 16.99
CA LEU A 51 9.84 11.72 17.72
C LEU A 51 9.51 12.53 18.96
N ALA A 52 8.53 13.44 18.89
CA ALA A 52 8.08 14.21 20.07
C ALA A 52 7.50 13.29 21.14
N ARG A 53 6.71 12.28 20.78
CA ARG A 53 6.18 11.26 21.74
C ARG A 53 7.26 10.40 22.36
N LEU A 54 8.38 10.17 21.66
CA LEU A 54 9.55 9.47 22.19
C LEU A 54 10.35 10.30 23.20
N GLY A 55 10.08 11.62 23.30
CA GLY A 55 10.91 12.48 24.13
C GLY A 55 12.26 12.82 23.51
N ALA A 56 12.38 12.74 22.16
CA ALA A 56 13.64 13.03 21.45
C ALA A 56 13.99 14.54 21.41
N GLY A 57 13.31 15.39 22.18
CA GLY A 57 13.59 16.82 22.27
C GLY A 57 13.30 17.63 20.98
N THR A 58 12.56 17.06 20.03
CA THR A 58 12.23 17.69 18.76
C THR A 58 10.95 18.53 18.86
N ALA A 59 10.95 19.73 18.29
CA ALA A 59 9.74 20.48 18.07
C ALA A 59 8.81 19.72 17.11
N SER A 60 7.52 19.67 17.42
CA SER A 60 6.52 19.04 16.57
C SER A 60 5.36 20.02 16.32
N PRO A 61 4.71 19.96 15.14
CA PRO A 61 3.50 20.73 14.89
C PRO A 61 2.41 20.44 15.94
N ALA A 62 1.52 21.39 16.19
CA ALA A 62 0.60 21.38 17.32
C ALA A 62 -0.24 20.09 17.50
N GLY A 63 -0.74 19.52 16.38
CA GLY A 63 -1.56 18.31 16.41
C GLY A 63 -0.79 17.01 16.13
N ALA A 64 0.48 17.10 15.71
CA ALA A 64 1.20 15.96 15.14
C ALA A 64 1.51 14.86 16.17
N ALA A 65 1.89 15.24 17.41
CA ALA A 65 2.19 14.27 18.46
C ALA A 65 0.93 13.46 18.87
N ALA A 66 -0.17 14.14 19.10
CA ALA A 66 -1.44 13.49 19.42
C ALA A 66 -1.97 12.66 18.23
N GLY A 67 -1.88 13.21 17.02
CA GLY A 67 -2.37 12.58 15.79
C GLY A 67 -1.42 11.61 15.11
N HIS A 68 -0.24 11.29 15.69
CA HIS A 68 0.81 10.48 15.04
C HIS A 68 0.28 9.23 14.34
N GLY A 69 -0.50 8.41 15.06
CA GLY A 69 -1.03 7.15 14.51
C GLY A 69 -1.95 7.38 13.31
N VAL A 70 -2.87 8.35 13.38
CA VAL A 70 -3.79 8.68 12.29
C VAL A 70 -3.06 9.32 11.11
N LEU A 71 -2.06 10.18 11.37
CA LEU A 71 -1.22 10.76 10.31
C LEU A 71 -0.48 9.68 9.52
N MET A 72 0.09 8.68 10.20
CA MET A 72 0.83 7.60 9.56
C MET A 72 -0.10 6.63 8.81
N THR A 73 -1.26 6.31 9.38
CA THR A 73 -2.16 5.29 8.82
C THR A 73 -3.15 5.86 7.81
N LEU A 74 -3.92 6.88 8.16
CA LEU A 74 -4.91 7.46 7.26
C LEU A 74 -4.31 8.62 6.44
N GLY A 75 -3.62 9.54 7.07
CA GLY A 75 -3.03 10.70 6.39
C GLY A 75 -1.99 10.33 5.33
N PHE A 76 -1.08 9.42 5.64
CA PHE A 76 -0.03 8.97 4.72
C PHE A 76 -0.45 7.74 3.92
N LEU A 77 -0.55 6.56 4.55
CA LEU A 77 -0.86 5.31 3.83
C LEU A 77 -2.25 5.38 3.19
N GLY A 78 -3.24 5.91 3.92
CA GLY A 78 -4.61 6.05 3.41
C GLY A 78 -4.68 6.93 2.16
N THR A 79 -3.97 8.05 2.14
CA THR A 79 -3.89 8.91 0.94
C THR A 79 -3.24 8.19 -0.23
N LEU A 80 -2.16 7.41 0.00
CA LEU A 80 -1.49 6.65 -1.07
C LEU A 80 -2.37 5.52 -1.62
N ILE A 81 -2.98 4.72 -0.75
CA ILE A 81 -3.87 3.61 -1.13
C ILE A 81 -5.10 4.16 -1.88
N ALA A 82 -5.73 5.22 -1.34
CA ALA A 82 -6.87 5.85 -2.00
C ALA A 82 -6.49 6.44 -3.37
N LEU A 83 -5.28 7.00 -3.51
CA LEU A 83 -4.78 7.50 -4.80
C LEU A 83 -4.57 6.36 -5.81
N GLU A 84 -4.01 5.25 -5.37
CA GLU A 84 -3.86 4.05 -6.22
C GLU A 84 -5.22 3.54 -6.70
N ARG A 85 -6.19 3.41 -5.81
CA ARG A 85 -7.57 3.01 -6.16
C ARG A 85 -8.26 4.01 -7.07
N ALA A 86 -8.05 5.32 -6.88
CA ALA A 86 -8.56 6.37 -7.78
C ALA A 86 -8.00 6.22 -9.21
N VAL A 87 -6.71 5.87 -9.33
CA VAL A 87 -6.08 5.57 -10.63
C VAL A 87 -6.68 4.33 -11.28
N ALA A 88 -6.91 3.26 -10.50
CA ALA A 88 -7.54 2.03 -10.99
C ALA A 88 -9.00 2.23 -11.39
N LEU A 89 -9.75 3.06 -10.65
CA LEU A 89 -11.15 3.38 -10.93
C LEU A 89 -11.35 4.14 -12.26
N ARG A 90 -10.33 4.89 -12.73
CA ARG A 90 -10.32 5.69 -13.97
C ARG A 90 -11.43 6.74 -14.04
N HIS A 91 -11.88 7.24 -12.89
CA HIS A 91 -12.88 8.31 -12.78
C HIS A 91 -12.34 9.47 -11.96
N VAL A 92 -12.66 10.70 -12.38
CA VAL A 92 -12.17 11.93 -11.70
C VAL A 92 -12.69 12.01 -10.25
N TRP A 93 -13.95 11.62 -10.01
CA TRP A 93 -14.52 11.64 -8.67
C TRP A 93 -13.78 10.71 -7.69
N GLY A 94 -13.09 9.65 -8.17
CA GLY A 94 -12.27 8.77 -7.33
C GLY A 94 -11.15 9.50 -6.58
N TYR A 95 -10.66 10.62 -7.12
CA TYR A 95 -9.62 11.42 -6.46
C TYR A 95 -10.11 12.16 -5.22
N LEU A 96 -11.41 12.21 -4.95
CA LEU A 96 -11.93 12.87 -3.75
C LEU A 96 -11.49 12.15 -2.47
N ALA A 97 -11.46 10.81 -2.47
CA ALA A 97 -10.99 10.04 -1.31
C ALA A 97 -9.57 10.42 -0.88
N PRO A 98 -8.53 10.35 -1.74
CA PRO A 98 -7.18 10.72 -1.33
C PRO A 98 -7.02 12.21 -1.04
N VAL A 99 -7.77 13.10 -1.68
CA VAL A 99 -7.75 14.54 -1.37
C VAL A 99 -8.30 14.80 0.04
N LEU A 100 -9.46 14.23 0.38
CA LEU A 100 -10.07 14.39 1.70
C LEU A 100 -9.16 13.81 2.80
N SER A 101 -8.55 12.66 2.56
CA SER A 101 -7.60 12.03 3.48
C SER A 101 -6.37 12.91 3.70
N GLY A 102 -5.76 13.40 2.63
CA GLY A 102 -4.58 14.25 2.71
C GLY A 102 -4.85 15.61 3.37
N VAL A 103 -6.00 16.23 3.07
CA VAL A 103 -6.44 17.48 3.72
C VAL A 103 -6.75 17.23 5.19
N GLY A 104 -7.37 16.09 5.54
CA GLY A 104 -7.59 15.68 6.92
C GLY A 104 -6.28 15.52 7.70
N GLY A 105 -5.25 14.93 7.06
CA GLY A 105 -3.90 14.86 7.62
C GLY A 105 -3.29 16.24 7.85
N LEU A 106 -3.41 17.15 6.89
CA LEU A 106 -2.94 18.53 7.03
C LEU A 106 -3.68 19.25 8.17
N ALA A 107 -5.00 19.07 8.28
CA ALA A 107 -5.82 19.63 9.38
C ALA A 107 -5.34 19.17 10.76
N ILE A 108 -4.94 17.89 10.90
CA ILE A 108 -4.33 17.39 12.14
C ILE A 108 -3.00 18.09 12.41
N ILE A 109 -2.12 18.21 11.40
CA ILE A 109 -0.79 18.82 11.56
C ILE A 109 -0.91 20.27 12.06
N VAL A 110 -1.82 21.06 11.50
CA VAL A 110 -2.01 22.48 11.88
C VAL A 110 -2.86 22.65 13.13
N GLY A 111 -3.36 21.57 13.72
CA GLY A 111 -4.11 21.61 14.97
C GLY A 111 -5.57 22.07 14.81
N VAL A 112 -6.20 21.80 13.66
CA VAL A 112 -7.64 22.08 13.49
C VAL A 112 -8.44 21.26 14.51
N PRO A 113 -9.36 21.91 15.27
CA PRO A 113 -10.12 21.19 16.30
C PRO A 113 -11.15 20.22 15.70
N ALA A 114 -11.60 19.28 16.55
CA ALA A 114 -12.77 18.46 16.22
C ALA A 114 -13.99 19.35 15.93
N PRO A 115 -14.94 18.92 15.07
CA PRO A 115 -15.01 17.60 14.46
C PRO A 115 -14.34 17.49 13.09
N TRP A 116 -13.60 18.50 12.60
CA TRP A 116 -13.16 18.57 11.20
C TRP A 116 -12.21 17.45 10.77
N PRO A 117 -11.10 17.13 11.50
CA PRO A 117 -10.23 16.04 11.06
C PRO A 117 -10.95 14.70 10.99
N PRO A 118 -11.69 14.22 12.02
CA PRO A 118 -12.42 12.96 11.91
C PRO A 118 -13.51 12.98 10.83
N LEU A 119 -14.18 14.12 10.58
CA LEU A 119 -15.17 14.25 9.51
C LEU A 119 -14.54 14.08 8.13
N LEU A 120 -13.38 14.70 7.88
CA LEU A 120 -12.65 14.55 6.61
C LEU A 120 -12.19 13.10 6.41
N MET A 121 -11.71 12.45 7.47
CA MET A 121 -11.29 11.02 7.40
C MET A 121 -12.49 10.08 7.19
N ALA A 122 -13.65 10.37 7.81
CA ALA A 122 -14.87 9.59 7.58
C ALA A 122 -15.40 9.77 6.15
N ALA A 123 -15.40 11.01 5.64
CA ALA A 123 -15.78 11.28 4.26
C ALA A 123 -14.84 10.58 3.26
N ALA A 124 -13.51 10.60 3.51
CA ALA A 124 -12.53 9.88 2.69
C ALA A 124 -12.80 8.37 2.66
N GLY A 125 -13.06 7.75 3.83
CA GLY A 125 -13.39 6.33 3.94
C GLY A 125 -14.68 5.96 3.24
N ALA A 126 -15.75 6.76 3.41
CA ALA A 126 -17.02 6.57 2.70
C ALA A 126 -16.84 6.64 1.17
N TRP A 127 -16.05 7.60 0.70
CA TRP A 127 -15.76 7.75 -0.73
C TRP A 127 -14.93 6.60 -1.29
N LEU A 128 -14.00 6.06 -0.51
CA LEU A 128 -13.24 4.87 -0.87
C LEU A 128 -14.17 3.64 -0.97
N CYS A 129 -15.10 3.47 -0.02
CA CYS A 129 -16.12 2.42 -0.08
C CYS A 129 -16.98 2.53 -1.34
N ALA A 130 -17.42 3.73 -1.72
CA ALA A 130 -18.14 3.97 -2.97
C ALA A 130 -17.31 3.57 -4.20
N GLY A 131 -16.00 3.86 -4.19
CA GLY A 131 -15.07 3.43 -5.22
C GLY A 131 -15.02 1.91 -5.38
N TYR A 132 -14.89 1.18 -4.26
CA TYR A 132 -14.90 -0.28 -4.26
C TYR A 132 -16.25 -0.86 -4.72
N LEU A 133 -17.37 -0.25 -4.36
CA LEU A 133 -18.70 -0.67 -4.85
C LEU A 133 -18.77 -0.59 -6.37
N VAL A 134 -18.31 0.51 -6.98
CA VAL A 134 -18.28 0.65 -8.44
C VAL A 134 -17.33 -0.36 -9.09
N MET A 135 -16.16 -0.60 -8.51
CA MET A 135 -15.24 -1.64 -9.02
C MET A 135 -15.86 -3.04 -8.91
N TRP A 136 -16.54 -3.35 -7.81
CA TRP A 136 -17.27 -4.60 -7.61
C TRP A 136 -18.37 -4.82 -8.66
N GLN A 137 -19.16 -3.79 -8.96
CA GLN A 137 -20.20 -3.86 -10.00
C GLN A 137 -19.63 -4.14 -11.40
N ARG A 138 -18.38 -3.74 -11.66
CA ARG A 138 -17.71 -4.00 -12.93
C ARG A 138 -17.15 -5.42 -13.03
N GLN A 139 -16.51 -5.88 -11.97
CA GLN A 139 -15.83 -7.17 -11.92
C GLN A 139 -15.78 -7.72 -10.49
N PRO A 140 -16.82 -8.46 -10.04
CA PRO A 140 -16.81 -9.07 -8.71
C PRO A 140 -15.65 -10.05 -8.54
N SER A 141 -14.92 -9.93 -7.44
CA SER A 141 -13.82 -10.83 -7.12
C SER A 141 -13.57 -10.91 -5.61
N LEU A 142 -13.07 -12.04 -5.13
CA LEU A 142 -12.84 -12.24 -3.69
C LEU A 142 -11.82 -11.24 -3.12
N HIS A 143 -10.75 -10.95 -3.86
CA HIS A 143 -9.74 -9.97 -3.43
C HIS A 143 -10.35 -8.57 -3.27
N LEU A 144 -11.16 -8.14 -4.24
CA LEU A 144 -11.84 -6.85 -4.18
C LEU A 144 -12.83 -6.75 -3.00
N ALA A 145 -13.51 -7.86 -2.66
CA ALA A 145 -14.36 -7.92 -1.46
C ALA A 145 -13.54 -7.70 -0.18
N VAL A 146 -12.37 -8.35 -0.06
CA VAL A 146 -11.50 -8.20 1.11
C VAL A 146 -10.95 -6.77 1.22
N GLU A 147 -10.54 -6.15 0.12
CA GLU A 147 -10.11 -4.76 0.10
C GLU A 147 -11.25 -3.79 0.48
N ALA A 148 -12.48 -4.08 0.01
CA ALA A 148 -13.67 -3.30 0.38
C ALA A 148 -13.98 -3.41 1.90
N LEU A 149 -13.76 -4.57 2.52
CA LEU A 149 -13.83 -4.72 3.97
C LEU A 149 -12.78 -3.87 4.68
N GLY A 150 -11.58 -3.73 4.10
CA GLY A 150 -10.56 -2.78 4.57
C GLY A 150 -11.06 -1.34 4.54
N ALA A 151 -11.65 -0.90 3.42
CA ALA A 151 -12.23 0.44 3.31
C ALA A 151 -13.38 0.66 4.31
N LEU A 152 -14.20 -0.37 4.55
CA LEU A 152 -15.25 -0.35 5.57
C LEU A 152 -14.66 -0.21 6.99
N ALA A 153 -13.54 -0.88 7.27
CA ALA A 153 -12.83 -0.71 8.54
C ALA A 153 -12.28 0.72 8.71
N TRP A 154 -11.74 1.33 7.66
CA TRP A 154 -11.37 2.76 7.71
C TRP A 154 -12.57 3.62 8.07
N TRP A 155 -13.66 3.51 7.30
CA TRP A 155 -14.86 4.31 7.51
C TRP A 155 -15.43 4.10 8.91
N GLY A 156 -15.55 2.85 9.38
CA GLY A 156 -16.02 2.51 10.72
C GLY A 156 -15.15 3.14 11.82
N GLY A 157 -13.83 3.03 11.72
CA GLY A 157 -12.90 3.65 12.65
C GLY A 157 -13.02 5.18 12.66
N ALA A 158 -13.13 5.81 11.49
CA ALA A 158 -13.30 7.27 11.41
C ALA A 158 -14.65 7.72 11.98
N MET A 159 -15.72 6.94 11.82
CA MET A 159 -17.01 7.19 12.47
C MET A 159 -16.93 7.04 13.99
N CYS A 160 -16.21 6.05 14.51
CA CYS A 160 -15.91 5.89 15.93
C CYS A 160 -15.16 7.12 16.46
N TRP A 161 -14.17 7.61 15.71
CA TRP A 161 -13.43 8.82 16.08
C TRP A 161 -14.36 10.07 16.11
N LEU A 162 -15.21 10.22 15.10
CA LEU A 162 -16.19 11.30 15.04
C LEU A 162 -17.20 11.23 16.22
N ALA A 163 -17.51 10.03 16.69
CA ALA A 163 -18.32 9.79 17.87
C ALA A 163 -17.57 10.00 19.22
N GLY A 164 -16.29 10.40 19.18
CA GLY A 164 -15.50 10.73 20.37
C GLY A 164 -14.69 9.56 20.96
N ILE A 165 -14.60 8.41 20.26
CA ILE A 165 -13.70 7.33 20.67
C ILE A 165 -12.26 7.80 20.50
N ASP A 166 -11.43 7.56 21.49
CA ASP A 166 -10.03 7.97 21.56
C ASP A 166 -9.14 7.16 20.60
N LEU A 167 -7.91 7.64 20.36
CA LEU A 167 -6.99 7.02 19.42
C LEU A 167 -6.64 5.55 19.75
N PRO A 168 -6.44 5.13 21.01
CA PRO A 168 -6.29 3.73 21.37
C PRO A 168 -7.46 2.86 20.91
N GLY A 169 -8.70 3.35 21.02
CA GLY A 169 -9.90 2.65 20.54
C GLY A 169 -9.97 2.52 19.02
N LEU A 170 -9.29 3.42 18.31
CA LEU A 170 -9.20 3.35 16.83
C LEU A 170 -8.16 2.36 16.34
N ALA A 171 -7.15 2.03 17.12
CA ALA A 171 -6.02 1.19 16.69
C ALA A 171 -6.44 -0.13 16.06
N PRO A 172 -7.42 -0.89 16.59
CA PRO A 172 -7.93 -2.10 15.95
C PRO A 172 -8.53 -1.87 14.56
N TRP A 173 -9.26 -0.76 14.37
CA TRP A 173 -9.85 -0.38 13.08
C TRP A 173 -8.81 0.00 12.04
N LEU A 174 -7.80 0.78 12.47
CA LEU A 174 -6.69 1.18 11.60
C LEU A 174 -5.86 -0.03 11.15
N ALA A 175 -5.64 -0.98 12.06
CA ALA A 175 -4.97 -2.24 11.75
C ALA A 175 -5.80 -3.08 10.77
N ALA A 176 -7.10 -3.25 11.03
CA ALA A 176 -8.00 -3.98 10.14
C ALA A 176 -8.01 -3.36 8.73
N TYR A 177 -8.09 -2.03 8.62
CA TYR A 177 -8.03 -1.33 7.34
C TYR A 177 -6.77 -1.70 6.55
N ILE A 178 -5.60 -1.46 7.13
CA ILE A 178 -4.31 -1.68 6.43
C ILE A 178 -4.11 -3.15 6.09
N VAL A 179 -4.39 -4.04 7.06
CA VAL A 179 -4.15 -5.47 6.88
C VAL A 179 -5.10 -6.08 5.84
N LEU A 180 -6.41 -5.76 5.86
CA LEU A 180 -7.36 -6.26 4.88
C LEU A 180 -7.06 -5.74 3.46
N THR A 181 -6.69 -4.46 3.33
CA THR A 181 -6.29 -3.89 2.04
C THR A 181 -5.09 -4.66 1.45
N ILE A 182 -4.02 -4.81 2.22
CA ILE A 182 -2.82 -5.53 1.79
C ILE A 182 -3.12 -7.01 1.52
N ALA A 183 -3.90 -7.66 2.38
CA ALA A 183 -4.28 -9.06 2.19
C ALA A 183 -5.10 -9.28 0.91
N GLY A 184 -5.98 -8.34 0.56
CA GLY A 184 -6.72 -8.36 -0.70
C GLY A 184 -5.79 -8.32 -1.92
N GLU A 185 -4.80 -7.42 -1.92
CA GLU A 185 -3.77 -7.35 -2.97
C GLU A 185 -2.96 -8.66 -3.08
N ARG A 186 -2.63 -9.28 -1.94
CA ARG A 186 -1.95 -10.59 -1.93
C ARG A 186 -2.82 -11.70 -2.49
N LEU A 187 -4.14 -11.68 -2.21
CA LEU A 187 -5.12 -12.59 -2.77
C LEU A 187 -5.20 -12.49 -4.30
N GLU A 188 -5.15 -11.28 -4.85
CA GLU A 188 -5.18 -11.07 -6.30
C GLU A 188 -4.02 -11.79 -6.98
N LEU A 189 -2.81 -11.70 -6.43
CA LEU A 189 -1.62 -12.33 -7.00
C LEU A 189 -1.60 -13.85 -6.80
N ALA A 190 -2.20 -14.35 -5.73
CA ALA A 190 -2.28 -15.79 -5.43
C ALA A 190 -3.41 -16.51 -6.17
N ARG A 191 -4.37 -15.81 -6.78
CA ARG A 191 -5.61 -16.37 -7.38
C ARG A 191 -5.39 -17.47 -8.41
N VAL A 192 -4.26 -17.44 -9.13
CA VAL A 192 -3.95 -18.42 -10.18
C VAL A 192 -3.59 -19.79 -9.58
N ALA A 193 -3.05 -19.81 -8.35
CA ALA A 193 -2.57 -21.04 -7.70
C ALA A 193 -3.65 -21.70 -6.81
N LEU A 194 -4.78 -21.04 -6.53
CA LEU A 194 -5.65 -21.35 -5.38
C LEU A 194 -7.13 -21.35 -5.75
N LEU A 195 -7.64 -22.46 -6.33
CA LEU A 195 -9.01 -22.60 -6.81
C LEU A 195 -9.94 -23.45 -5.88
N GLY A 196 -9.49 -23.85 -4.69
CA GLY A 196 -10.22 -24.79 -3.83
C GLY A 196 -11.27 -24.13 -2.92
N ARG A 197 -12.35 -24.89 -2.56
CA ARG A 197 -13.40 -24.46 -1.63
C ARG A 197 -12.85 -24.10 -0.26
N ARG A 198 -11.97 -24.93 0.31
CA ARG A 198 -11.33 -24.70 1.62
C ARG A 198 -10.55 -23.39 1.68
N TYR A 199 -9.92 -23.02 0.58
CA TYR A 199 -9.22 -21.75 0.47
C TYR A 199 -10.15 -20.54 0.67
N ARG A 200 -11.32 -20.56 0.01
CA ARG A 200 -12.35 -19.51 0.17
C ARG A 200 -12.86 -19.43 1.60
N GLU A 201 -13.10 -20.57 2.23
CA GLU A 201 -13.59 -20.64 3.61
C GLU A 201 -12.60 -20.03 4.60
N VAL A 202 -11.30 -20.29 4.45
CA VAL A 202 -10.25 -19.70 5.29
C VAL A 202 -10.13 -18.18 5.05
N VAL A 203 -10.24 -17.72 3.79
CA VAL A 203 -10.26 -16.29 3.47
C VAL A 203 -11.43 -15.58 4.13
N VAL A 204 -12.63 -16.15 4.03
CA VAL A 204 -13.82 -15.60 4.67
C VAL A 204 -13.65 -15.57 6.20
N LEU A 205 -13.11 -16.65 6.77
CA LEU A 205 -12.89 -16.75 8.23
C LEU A 205 -11.99 -15.63 8.74
N TRP A 206 -10.76 -15.50 8.23
CA TRP A 206 -9.84 -14.47 8.76
C TRP A 206 -10.33 -13.06 8.42
N SER A 207 -10.96 -12.83 7.26
CA SER A 207 -11.52 -11.52 6.93
C SER A 207 -12.63 -11.14 7.91
N ALA A 208 -13.51 -12.08 8.23
CA ALA A 208 -14.59 -11.88 9.19
C ALA A 208 -14.04 -11.58 10.60
N LEU A 209 -13.05 -12.36 11.08
CA LEU A 209 -12.46 -12.16 12.39
C LEU A 209 -11.75 -10.79 12.48
N ILE A 210 -11.00 -10.39 11.43
CA ILE A 210 -10.29 -9.11 11.40
C ILE A 210 -11.26 -7.92 11.41
N LEU A 211 -12.42 -8.02 10.77
CA LEU A 211 -13.42 -6.94 10.79
C LEU A 211 -14.30 -6.99 12.05
N LEU A 212 -14.67 -8.19 12.50
CA LEU A 212 -15.50 -8.38 13.70
C LEU A 212 -14.78 -7.93 14.97
N GLY A 213 -13.45 -8.14 15.04
CA GLY A 213 -12.64 -7.74 16.21
C GLY A 213 -12.81 -6.27 16.58
N PRO A 214 -12.53 -5.30 15.69
CA PRO A 214 -12.75 -3.89 15.96
C PRO A 214 -14.21 -3.55 16.28
N ALA A 215 -15.18 -4.18 15.60
CA ALA A 215 -16.59 -3.95 15.87
C ALA A 215 -16.98 -4.41 17.28
N LEU A 216 -16.53 -5.59 17.70
CA LEU A 216 -16.74 -6.09 19.05
C LEU A 216 -16.01 -5.22 20.11
N SER A 217 -14.88 -4.62 19.78
CA SER A 217 -14.10 -3.82 20.71
C SER A 217 -14.83 -2.56 21.18
N ILE A 218 -15.89 -2.13 20.51
CA ILE A 218 -16.75 -1.02 20.93
C ILE A 218 -17.48 -1.36 22.23
N ALA A 219 -18.03 -2.56 22.34
CA ALA A 219 -18.77 -3.00 23.53
C ALA A 219 -17.90 -3.83 24.48
N TRP A 220 -16.99 -4.63 23.95
CA TRP A 220 -16.13 -5.55 24.70
C TRP A 220 -14.67 -5.40 24.25
N PRO A 221 -13.95 -4.33 24.70
CA PRO A 221 -12.64 -3.97 24.18
C PRO A 221 -11.64 -5.13 24.15
N SER A 222 -11.49 -5.86 25.28
CA SER A 222 -10.54 -6.97 25.36
C SER A 222 -10.93 -8.19 24.52
N ALA A 223 -12.22 -8.52 24.45
CA ALA A 223 -12.70 -9.61 23.61
C ALA A 223 -12.50 -9.28 22.13
N GLY A 224 -12.88 -8.06 21.71
CA GLY A 224 -12.70 -7.61 20.34
C GLY A 224 -11.23 -7.59 19.91
N ALA A 225 -10.33 -7.09 20.75
CA ALA A 225 -8.90 -7.09 20.48
C ALA A 225 -8.33 -8.51 20.32
N ARG A 226 -8.77 -9.48 21.16
CA ARG A 226 -8.38 -10.89 21.01
C ARG A 226 -8.92 -11.53 19.73
N VAL A 227 -10.17 -11.24 19.36
CA VAL A 227 -10.77 -11.73 18.10
C VAL A 227 -9.98 -11.19 16.90
N LEU A 228 -9.62 -9.91 16.90
CA LEU A 228 -8.71 -9.33 15.90
C LEU A 228 -7.37 -10.08 15.89
N GLY A 229 -6.75 -10.27 17.05
CA GLY A 229 -5.47 -10.98 17.18
C GLY A 229 -5.54 -12.40 16.59
N VAL A 230 -6.58 -13.17 16.89
CA VAL A 230 -6.80 -14.50 16.31
C VAL A 230 -6.97 -14.42 14.78
N GLY A 231 -7.74 -13.46 14.27
CA GLY A 231 -7.90 -13.25 12.83
C GLY A 231 -6.57 -12.96 12.12
N LEU A 232 -5.72 -12.12 12.74
CA LEU A 232 -4.37 -11.81 12.23
C LEU A 232 -3.43 -13.01 12.31
N LEU A 233 -3.54 -13.89 13.32
CA LEU A 233 -2.77 -15.13 13.40
C LEU A 233 -3.15 -16.09 12.27
N VAL A 234 -4.44 -16.28 12.03
CA VAL A 234 -4.95 -17.13 10.94
C VAL A 234 -4.47 -16.58 9.59
N LEU A 235 -4.56 -15.26 9.39
CA LEU A 235 -4.03 -14.61 8.18
C LEU A 235 -2.52 -14.80 8.05
N SER A 236 -1.74 -14.60 9.13
CA SER A 236 -0.26 -14.74 9.09
C SER A 236 0.14 -16.17 8.71
N ALA A 237 -0.51 -17.18 9.28
CA ALA A 237 -0.29 -18.58 8.93
C ALA A 237 -0.68 -18.87 7.48
N TRP A 238 -1.80 -18.29 7.03
CA TRP A 238 -2.26 -18.42 5.65
C TRP A 238 -1.26 -17.80 4.65
N LEU A 239 -0.79 -16.57 4.90
CA LEU A 239 0.24 -15.90 4.08
C LEU A 239 1.53 -16.70 4.04
N ALA A 240 2.03 -17.17 5.18
CA ALA A 240 3.23 -17.99 5.25
C ALA A 240 3.10 -19.31 4.46
N GLY A 241 1.89 -19.89 4.41
CA GLY A 241 1.61 -21.17 3.73
C GLY A 241 1.34 -21.03 2.23
N TYR A 242 0.67 -19.98 1.81
CA TYR A 242 0.08 -19.89 0.47
C TYR A 242 0.57 -18.73 -0.39
N ASP A 243 1.23 -17.71 0.18
CA ASP A 243 1.73 -16.59 -0.62
C ASP A 243 2.86 -17.02 -1.56
N VAL A 244 2.84 -16.46 -2.77
CA VAL A 244 3.85 -16.69 -3.82
C VAL A 244 5.25 -16.26 -3.34
N ALA A 245 5.36 -15.34 -2.38
CA ALA A 245 6.62 -14.84 -1.84
C ALA A 245 7.53 -15.97 -1.32
N ARG A 246 6.98 -17.05 -0.74
CA ARG A 246 7.74 -18.22 -0.28
C ARG A 246 8.56 -18.91 -1.38
N HIS A 247 8.10 -18.81 -2.62
CA HIS A 247 8.79 -19.38 -3.80
C HIS A 247 9.68 -18.32 -4.45
N THR A 248 9.18 -17.10 -4.60
CA THR A 248 9.86 -16.00 -5.28
C THR A 248 11.05 -15.44 -4.49
N VAL A 249 11.18 -15.75 -3.21
CA VAL A 249 12.39 -15.44 -2.41
C VAL A 249 13.66 -16.10 -2.97
N ARG A 250 13.53 -17.19 -3.75
CA ARG A 250 14.62 -17.86 -4.45
C ARG A 250 14.94 -17.27 -5.82
N ALA A 251 14.14 -16.33 -6.30
CA ALA A 251 14.36 -15.59 -7.54
C ALA A 251 15.51 -14.58 -7.39
N HIS A 252 15.71 -13.72 -8.39
CA HIS A 252 16.75 -12.70 -8.41
C HIS A 252 16.17 -11.29 -8.54
N GLY A 253 16.98 -10.28 -8.24
CA GLY A 253 16.63 -8.87 -8.46
C GLY A 253 15.40 -8.42 -7.66
N LEU A 254 14.54 -7.62 -8.30
CA LEU A 254 13.36 -7.02 -7.70
C LEU A 254 12.39 -8.07 -7.12
N THR A 255 12.16 -9.17 -7.83
CA THR A 255 11.23 -10.23 -7.39
C THR A 255 11.66 -10.83 -6.05
N ARG A 256 12.97 -11.08 -5.86
CA ARG A 256 13.51 -11.54 -4.58
C ARG A 256 13.37 -10.47 -3.51
N TYR A 257 13.70 -9.23 -3.81
CA TYR A 257 13.58 -8.12 -2.87
C TYR A 257 12.15 -7.99 -2.32
N MET A 258 11.16 -7.97 -3.22
CA MET A 258 9.75 -7.94 -2.84
C MET A 258 9.40 -9.11 -1.92
N ALA A 259 9.81 -10.33 -2.27
CA ALA A 259 9.54 -11.52 -1.46
C ALA A 259 10.16 -11.44 -0.06
N VAL A 260 11.39 -10.92 0.06
CA VAL A 260 12.03 -10.71 1.38
C VAL A 260 11.27 -9.70 2.21
N CYS A 261 10.86 -8.56 1.63
CA CYS A 261 10.02 -7.56 2.31
C CYS A 261 8.71 -8.20 2.84
N LEU A 262 8.02 -8.98 2.00
CA LEU A 262 6.78 -9.64 2.35
C LEU A 262 6.95 -10.62 3.51
N LEU A 263 7.89 -11.55 3.40
CA LEU A 263 8.10 -12.59 4.40
C LEU A 263 8.53 -12.03 5.75
N THR A 264 9.41 -11.02 5.77
CA THR A 264 9.81 -10.34 7.01
C THR A 264 8.64 -9.56 7.62
N GLY A 265 7.80 -8.94 6.79
CA GLY A 265 6.57 -8.29 7.23
C GLY A 265 5.58 -9.27 7.89
N TYR A 266 5.42 -10.49 7.35
CA TYR A 266 4.54 -11.51 7.94
C TYR A 266 4.97 -11.94 9.34
N VAL A 267 6.28 -11.96 9.63
CA VAL A 267 6.79 -12.22 10.99
C VAL A 267 6.28 -11.15 11.95
N TRP A 268 6.36 -9.88 11.58
CA TRP A 268 5.88 -8.80 12.44
C TRP A 268 4.35 -8.78 12.58
N LEU A 269 3.61 -9.17 11.54
CA LEU A 269 2.17 -9.34 11.63
C LEU A 269 1.82 -10.43 12.67
N ALA A 270 2.54 -11.56 12.66
CA ALA A 270 2.36 -12.61 13.64
C ALA A 270 2.71 -12.14 15.07
N VAL A 271 3.77 -11.34 15.24
CA VAL A 271 4.12 -10.74 16.55
C VAL A 271 2.98 -9.85 17.05
N ALA A 272 2.47 -8.93 16.26
CA ALA A 272 1.34 -8.07 16.63
C ALA A 272 0.09 -8.89 16.97
N ALA A 273 -0.20 -9.92 16.17
CA ALA A 273 -1.32 -10.83 16.36
C ALA A 273 -1.24 -11.58 17.70
N LEU A 274 -0.06 -12.11 18.05
CA LEU A 274 0.20 -12.76 19.34
C LEU A 274 -0.01 -11.79 20.49
N MET A 275 0.48 -10.56 20.37
CA MET A 275 0.34 -9.56 21.42
C MET A 275 -1.12 -9.20 21.68
N TRP A 276 -1.93 -8.94 20.62
CA TRP A 276 -3.36 -8.69 20.79
C TRP A 276 -4.12 -9.91 21.34
N THR A 277 -3.78 -11.11 20.90
CA THR A 277 -4.41 -12.35 21.41
C THR A 277 -4.12 -12.54 22.90
N TRP A 278 -2.89 -12.29 23.32
CA TRP A 278 -2.46 -12.49 24.70
C TRP A 278 -2.96 -11.38 25.64
N HIS A 279 -2.64 -10.13 25.31
CA HIS A 279 -2.94 -8.99 26.19
C HIS A 279 -4.40 -8.49 26.07
N GLY A 280 -5.05 -8.70 24.90
CA GLY A 280 -6.35 -8.10 24.62
C GLY A 280 -6.21 -6.59 24.34
N TYR A 281 -7.12 -5.78 24.90
CA TYR A 281 -7.15 -4.34 24.67
C TYR A 281 -6.05 -3.63 25.44
N LEU A 282 -5.26 -2.86 24.70
CA LEU A 282 -4.14 -2.07 25.18
C LEU A 282 -4.38 -0.60 24.84
N THR A 283 -4.17 0.31 25.80
CA THR A 283 -4.37 1.75 25.61
C THR A 283 -3.07 2.56 25.68
N GLN A 284 -2.06 2.02 26.38
CA GLN A 284 -0.78 2.69 26.62
C GLN A 284 0.29 1.69 27.06
N GLY A 285 1.51 2.18 27.19
CA GLY A 285 2.64 1.42 27.70
C GLY A 285 3.36 0.61 26.64
N PRO A 286 4.42 -0.14 27.04
CA PRO A 286 5.31 -0.82 26.13
C PRO A 286 4.63 -1.85 25.23
N ALA A 287 3.70 -2.66 25.78
CA ALA A 287 2.99 -3.66 24.99
C ALA A 287 2.09 -3.02 23.91
N TYR A 288 1.44 -1.88 24.22
CA TYR A 288 0.69 -1.10 23.23
C TYR A 288 1.59 -0.59 22.11
N ASP A 289 2.70 0.05 22.49
CA ASP A 289 3.68 0.59 21.53
C ASP A 289 4.25 -0.50 20.62
N ALA A 290 4.70 -1.61 21.22
CA ALA A 290 5.22 -2.77 20.50
C ALA A 290 4.20 -3.36 19.51
N THR A 291 2.95 -3.55 19.93
CA THR A 291 1.88 -4.10 19.10
C THR A 291 1.63 -3.23 17.87
N LEU A 292 1.49 -1.92 18.06
CA LEU A 292 1.22 -0.99 16.95
C LEU A 292 2.41 -0.87 16.01
N HIS A 293 3.64 -0.80 16.52
CA HIS A 293 4.81 -0.73 15.67
C HIS A 293 5.08 -2.04 14.94
N ALA A 294 4.76 -3.19 15.51
CA ALA A 294 4.86 -4.48 14.81
C ALA A 294 3.92 -4.52 13.59
N VAL A 295 2.66 -4.06 13.73
CA VAL A 295 1.73 -4.06 12.58
C VAL A 295 2.01 -2.92 11.61
N PHE A 296 2.19 -1.68 12.08
CA PHE A 296 2.27 -0.53 11.17
C PHE A 296 3.67 -0.30 10.59
N VAL A 297 4.73 -0.55 11.35
CA VAL A 297 6.11 -0.41 10.86
C VAL A 297 6.62 -1.76 10.37
N GLY A 298 6.49 -2.80 11.16
CA GLY A 298 7.01 -4.13 10.82
C GLY A 298 6.31 -4.74 9.61
N PHE A 299 4.99 -4.80 9.62
CA PHE A 299 4.23 -5.37 8.51
C PHE A 299 3.96 -4.33 7.42
N ALA A 300 3.22 -3.24 7.70
CA ALA A 300 2.74 -2.36 6.65
C ALA A 300 3.88 -1.65 5.90
N MET A 301 4.91 -1.11 6.59
CA MET A 301 6.02 -0.46 5.90
C MET A 301 6.89 -1.44 5.12
N SER A 302 7.02 -2.71 5.56
CA SER A 302 7.67 -3.74 4.73
C SER A 302 6.91 -3.99 3.43
N MET A 303 5.57 -3.99 3.47
CA MET A 303 4.75 -4.06 2.26
C MET A 303 4.98 -2.85 1.36
N VAL A 304 5.02 -1.64 1.93
CA VAL A 304 5.31 -0.40 1.17
C VAL A 304 6.68 -0.48 0.50
N LEU A 305 7.73 -0.89 1.22
CA LEU A 305 9.08 -1.03 0.65
C LEU A 305 9.10 -2.04 -0.51
N GLY A 306 8.42 -3.17 -0.35
CA GLY A 306 8.34 -4.22 -1.36
C GLY A 306 7.54 -3.80 -2.60
N HIS A 307 6.44 -3.07 -2.43
CA HIS A 307 5.54 -2.71 -3.53
C HIS A 307 5.86 -1.37 -4.20
N ALA A 308 6.60 -0.47 -3.53
CA ALA A 308 6.93 0.85 -4.07
C ALA A 308 7.57 0.80 -5.47
N PRO A 309 8.50 -0.12 -5.80
CA PRO A 309 9.08 -0.21 -7.13
C PRO A 309 8.08 -0.58 -8.25
N VAL A 310 6.89 -1.09 -7.89
CA VAL A 310 5.81 -1.44 -8.81
C VAL A 310 4.73 -0.35 -8.81
N ILE A 311 4.29 0.10 -7.62
CA ILE A 311 3.18 1.04 -7.46
C ILE A 311 3.58 2.46 -7.88
N LEU A 312 4.75 2.96 -7.46
CA LEU A 312 5.17 4.32 -7.79
C LEU A 312 5.33 4.55 -9.31
N PRO A 313 5.91 3.63 -10.11
CA PRO A 313 5.87 3.71 -11.56
C PRO A 313 4.47 3.79 -12.15
N ALA A 314 3.54 2.98 -11.66
CA ALA A 314 2.15 2.97 -12.15
C ALA A 314 1.41 4.29 -11.82
N VAL A 315 1.62 4.82 -10.62
CA VAL A 315 0.97 6.06 -10.15
C VAL A 315 1.61 7.30 -10.76
N LEU A 316 2.94 7.39 -10.79
CA LEU A 316 3.71 8.59 -11.18
C LEU A 316 4.20 8.58 -12.63
N ARG A 317 4.10 7.43 -13.33
CA ARG A 317 4.68 7.22 -14.66
C ARG A 317 6.19 7.51 -14.71
N VAL A 318 6.89 7.17 -13.62
CA VAL A 318 8.35 7.25 -13.52
C VAL A 318 8.94 5.84 -13.53
N ARG A 319 10.21 5.70 -13.90
CA ARG A 319 10.93 4.44 -13.71
C ARG A 319 11.55 4.44 -12.31
N LEU A 320 11.41 3.33 -11.59
CA LEU A 320 12.03 3.13 -10.28
C LEU A 320 12.82 1.83 -10.31
N PRO A 321 14.06 1.83 -10.84
CA PRO A 321 14.88 0.65 -10.89
C PRO A 321 15.25 0.19 -9.48
N HIS A 322 15.19 -1.13 -9.25
CA HIS A 322 15.67 -1.75 -8.02
C HIS A 322 17.19 -1.74 -7.95
N HIS A 323 17.72 -1.45 -6.76
CA HIS A 323 19.15 -1.46 -6.46
C HIS A 323 19.45 -2.30 -5.22
N PRO A 324 20.64 -2.93 -5.10
CA PRO A 324 21.02 -3.68 -3.89
C PRO A 324 20.97 -2.84 -2.61
N ARG A 325 21.15 -1.53 -2.68
CA ARG A 325 21.01 -0.59 -1.53
C ARG A 325 19.61 -0.56 -0.93
N ASP A 326 18.58 -1.03 -1.65
CA ASP A 326 17.21 -1.11 -1.13
C ASP A 326 17.14 -2.12 0.05
N TYR A 327 17.99 -3.17 0.03
CA TYR A 327 18.12 -4.08 1.16
C TYR A 327 18.69 -3.40 2.41
N ALA A 328 19.60 -2.42 2.27
CA ALA A 328 20.13 -1.70 3.43
C ALA A 328 19.02 -0.94 4.17
N VAL A 329 18.09 -0.33 3.42
CA VAL A 329 16.91 0.35 4.00
C VAL A 329 16.02 -0.66 4.73
N LEU A 330 15.75 -1.81 4.12
CA LEU A 330 14.95 -2.87 4.74
C LEU A 330 15.59 -3.40 6.04
N VAL A 331 16.89 -3.69 6.00
CA VAL A 331 17.64 -4.14 7.19
C VAL A 331 17.60 -3.09 8.29
N LEU A 332 17.81 -1.81 7.94
CA LEU A 332 17.76 -0.71 8.89
C LEU A 332 16.37 -0.59 9.54
N LEU A 333 15.29 -0.73 8.76
CA LEU A 333 13.92 -0.72 9.26
C LEU A 333 13.69 -1.85 10.28
N HIS A 334 14.05 -3.09 9.94
CA HIS A 334 13.82 -4.23 10.83
C HIS A 334 14.73 -4.23 12.04
N ALA A 335 15.99 -3.82 11.90
CA ALA A 335 16.92 -3.70 13.02
C ALA A 335 16.46 -2.61 14.00
N SER A 336 15.99 -1.46 13.50
CA SER A 336 15.43 -0.39 14.32
C SER A 336 14.21 -0.85 15.11
N LEU A 337 13.33 -1.61 14.45
CA LEU A 337 12.12 -2.13 15.07
C LEU A 337 12.43 -3.23 16.10
N ALA A 338 13.36 -4.14 15.81
CA ALA A 338 13.82 -5.13 16.76
C ALA A 338 14.45 -4.48 17.99
N LEU A 339 15.31 -3.48 17.79
CA LEU A 339 15.91 -2.71 18.88
C LEU A 339 14.84 -2.03 19.76
N ARG A 340 13.84 -1.39 19.11
CA ARG A 340 12.74 -0.73 19.80
C ARG A 340 11.88 -1.70 20.57
N ILE A 341 11.36 -2.75 19.93
CA ILE A 341 10.39 -3.68 20.53
C ILE A 341 11.09 -4.60 21.53
N VAL A 342 12.16 -5.33 21.10
CA VAL A 342 12.78 -6.35 21.97
C VAL A 342 13.61 -5.71 23.05
N GLY A 343 14.46 -4.74 22.72
CA GLY A 343 15.31 -4.06 23.72
C GLY A 343 14.56 -2.99 24.50
N GLY A 344 13.82 -2.14 23.81
CA GLY A 344 13.12 -1.00 24.41
C GLY A 344 11.85 -1.40 25.15
N ASP A 345 10.85 -1.88 24.41
CA ASP A 345 9.52 -2.09 24.98
C ASP A 345 9.44 -3.34 25.85
N MET A 346 9.98 -4.48 25.39
CA MET A 346 9.97 -5.74 26.14
C MET A 346 11.10 -5.80 27.17
N GLY A 347 12.33 -5.37 26.79
CA GLY A 347 13.49 -5.32 27.68
C GLY A 347 13.50 -4.14 28.64
N ARG A 348 12.57 -3.17 28.48
CA ARG A 348 12.44 -1.95 29.28
C ARG A 348 13.71 -1.10 29.33
N VAL A 349 14.50 -1.11 28.24
CA VAL A 349 15.74 -0.36 28.11
C VAL A 349 15.45 0.93 27.34
N GLU A 350 15.30 2.06 28.04
CA GLU A 350 14.83 3.32 27.46
C GLU A 350 15.69 3.83 26.31
N TRP A 351 17.04 3.76 26.41
CA TRP A 351 17.90 4.20 25.30
C TRP A 351 17.72 3.36 24.04
N MET A 352 17.40 2.04 24.16
CA MET A 352 17.12 1.18 23.00
C MET A 352 15.78 1.57 22.34
N ARG A 353 14.77 1.92 23.14
CA ARG A 353 13.48 2.43 22.67
C ARG A 353 13.68 3.73 21.87
N LEU A 354 14.43 4.68 22.44
CA LEU A 354 14.74 5.95 21.80
C LEU A 354 15.58 5.76 20.54
N ALA A 355 16.68 5.03 20.61
CA ALA A 355 17.56 4.76 19.46
C ALA A 355 16.82 4.02 18.36
N GLY A 356 16.05 2.97 18.70
CA GLY A 356 15.24 2.22 17.74
C GLY A 356 14.23 3.13 17.02
N GLY A 357 13.56 4.03 17.74
CA GLY A 357 12.63 4.97 17.14
C GLY A 357 13.31 5.98 16.20
N ILE A 358 14.43 6.56 16.61
CA ILE A 358 15.21 7.50 15.76
C ILE A 358 15.73 6.79 14.50
N ILE A 359 16.33 5.60 14.65
CA ILE A 359 16.83 4.82 13.51
C ILE A 359 15.67 4.44 12.58
N GLY A 360 14.48 4.13 13.11
CA GLY A 360 13.28 3.87 12.31
C GLY A 360 12.85 5.07 11.46
N VAL A 361 12.89 6.27 12.03
CA VAL A 361 12.65 7.52 11.27
C VAL A 361 13.70 7.69 10.18
N VAL A 362 14.99 7.47 10.48
CA VAL A 362 16.06 7.53 9.49
C VAL A 362 15.84 6.50 8.37
N ALA A 363 15.40 5.29 8.69
CA ALA A 363 15.11 4.25 7.69
C ALA A 363 13.99 4.68 6.73
N LEU A 364 12.91 5.27 7.26
CA LEU A 364 11.79 5.75 6.43
C LEU A 364 12.18 6.95 5.56
N LEU A 365 12.95 7.88 6.08
CA LEU A 365 13.47 9.00 5.29
C LEU A 365 14.48 8.52 4.24
N ALA A 366 15.35 7.58 4.57
CA ALA A 366 16.26 6.94 3.63
C ALA A 366 15.51 6.23 2.50
N PHE A 367 14.39 5.57 2.80
CA PHE A 367 13.51 4.99 1.77
C PHE A 367 12.99 6.04 0.79
N VAL A 368 12.46 7.16 1.29
CA VAL A 368 11.94 8.25 0.46
C VAL A 368 13.03 8.85 -0.42
N VAL A 369 14.20 9.18 0.18
CA VAL A 369 15.34 9.74 -0.54
C VAL A 369 15.88 8.77 -1.59
N ASN A 370 16.06 7.49 -1.23
CA ASN A 370 16.52 6.46 -2.15
C ASN A 370 15.58 6.28 -3.34
N SER A 371 14.25 6.27 -3.11
CA SER A 371 13.23 6.19 -4.16
C SER A 371 13.27 7.42 -5.06
N ALA A 372 13.39 8.63 -4.50
CA ALA A 372 13.51 9.87 -5.27
C ALA A 372 14.78 9.89 -6.13
N CYS A 373 15.93 9.51 -5.56
CA CYS A 373 17.21 9.44 -6.29
C CYS A 373 17.16 8.41 -7.43
N SER A 374 16.53 7.24 -7.20
CA SER A 374 16.36 6.20 -8.22
C SER A 374 15.47 6.69 -9.37
N ALA A 375 14.38 7.39 -9.06
CA ALA A 375 13.48 7.97 -10.06
C ALA A 375 14.15 9.09 -10.87
N TYR A 376 14.97 9.93 -10.22
CA TYR A 376 15.72 11.01 -10.89
C TYR A 376 16.83 10.46 -11.78
N GLY A 377 17.59 9.48 -11.30
CA GLY A 377 18.65 8.81 -12.07
C GLY A 377 18.12 8.15 -13.35
N ALA A 378 16.93 7.53 -13.26
CA ALA A 378 16.29 6.88 -14.40
C ALA A 378 15.77 7.82 -15.49
N ARG A 379 15.67 9.15 -15.23
CA ARG A 379 15.28 10.18 -16.19
C ARG A 379 16.45 10.68 -17.02
N ARG A 380 17.70 10.46 -16.58
CA ARG A 380 18.88 10.87 -17.34
C ARG A 380 19.02 9.95 -18.55
N PRO A 381 19.13 10.52 -19.79
CA PRO A 381 19.42 9.69 -20.96
C PRO A 381 20.75 8.97 -20.72
N ALA A 382 20.79 7.68 -21.02
CA ALA A 382 22.03 6.93 -21.00
C ALA A 382 23.03 7.71 -21.88
N ARG A 383 24.15 8.17 -21.31
CA ARG A 383 25.25 8.70 -22.10
C ARG A 383 25.60 7.61 -23.09
N SER A 384 25.35 7.86 -24.38
CA SER A 384 25.73 6.95 -25.44
C SER A 384 27.26 6.85 -25.45
N ASN A 385 27.80 5.79 -24.84
CA ASN A 385 29.21 5.40 -25.01
C ASN A 385 29.44 4.74 -26.39
N HIS A 386 28.66 5.13 -27.38
CA HIS A 386 29.05 4.80 -28.75
C HIS A 386 30.04 5.86 -29.20
N PRO A 387 31.31 5.48 -29.52
CA PRO A 387 32.19 6.36 -30.26
C PRO A 387 31.47 6.76 -31.55
N PRO A 388 31.62 8.02 -32.00
CA PRO A 388 30.99 8.48 -33.22
C PRO A 388 31.35 7.49 -34.34
N LYS A 389 30.34 6.90 -35.01
CA LYS A 389 30.58 6.14 -36.24
C LYS A 389 31.38 7.02 -37.16
N LYS A 390 32.64 6.66 -37.48
CA LYS A 390 33.42 7.29 -38.55
C LYS A 390 32.50 7.44 -39.77
N PRO A 391 32.47 8.61 -40.39
CA PRO A 391 31.76 8.80 -41.63
C PRO A 391 32.32 7.77 -42.64
N ALA A 392 31.42 7.05 -43.29
CA ALA A 392 31.79 6.17 -44.36
C ALA A 392 32.54 6.99 -45.43
N SER A 393 33.78 6.59 -45.77
CA SER A 393 34.54 7.17 -46.84
C SER A 393 33.68 7.14 -48.11
N PRO A 394 33.67 8.24 -48.94
CA PRO A 394 32.94 8.23 -50.18
C PRO A 394 33.58 7.16 -51.09
N HIS A 395 32.72 6.23 -51.55
CA HIS A 395 33.12 5.33 -52.61
C HIS A 395 33.51 6.13 -53.83
N THR A 396 34.77 6.05 -54.20
CA THR A 396 35.28 6.48 -55.52
C THR A 396 34.64 5.60 -56.59
N PRO A 397 33.98 6.19 -57.62
CA PRO A 397 33.46 5.43 -58.76
C PRO A 397 34.57 5.22 -59.79
N ASP A 398 35.40 4.20 -59.56
CA ASP A 398 36.33 3.75 -60.60
C ASP A 398 36.56 2.27 -60.38
N GLN A 399 35.81 1.46 -61.10
CA GLN A 399 36.09 0.10 -61.57
C GLN A 399 34.86 -0.53 -62.26
N LEU A 400 34.43 0.12 -63.36
CA LEU A 400 33.58 -0.50 -64.36
C LEU A 400 34.29 -0.32 -65.72
N GLN A 401 35.41 -1.04 -65.92
CA GLN A 401 35.95 -1.31 -67.26
C GLN A 401 36.83 -2.55 -67.16
N GLY A 402 36.40 -3.62 -67.73
CA GLY A 402 37.25 -4.77 -68.00
C GLY A 402 36.52 -6.11 -67.69
N ASP A 403 35.65 -6.54 -68.63
CA ASP A 403 35.55 -7.93 -69.10
C ASP A 403 34.49 -8.02 -70.21
N LEU A 404 34.96 -7.61 -71.39
CA LEU A 404 34.43 -8.04 -72.68
C LEU A 404 35.62 -8.54 -73.46
N ARG A 405 35.91 -9.86 -73.34
CA ARG A 405 36.47 -10.73 -74.43
C ARG A 405 36.29 -12.21 -74.05
#